data_315ac40b99e81729ad606548232882aa
#
_entry.id   315ac40b99e81729ad606548232882aa
#
_cell.length_a   1.000
_cell.length_b   1.000
_cell.length_c   1.000
_cell.angle_alpha   90.00
_cell.angle_beta   90.00
_cell.angle_gamma   90.00
#
_symmetry.space_group_name_H-M   'P 1'
#
loop_
_entity.id
_entity.type
_entity.pdbx_description
1 polymer ?
#
loop_
_entity_poly.entity_id
_entity_poly.type
_entity_poly.pdbx_seq_one_letter_code
_entity_poly.pdbx_strand_id
1 'polypeptide(L)'
;TNPVQNLVEGGKRNAQTDRLYQQASLVIEPIKNWITHVEFNYSIMNSSVKETSIPTYNHDVEGNLIDTHGTSYLYQDQTKENYLNLNIYSEYSQSFNNAHNAKVMLGFQTEDMKQEFSSTKKYGVMMGGMPYFDVTTGLDGQGNPKATEAGGNGKRWKTAGFFGRLNYDYLGRYLAEINMRYDGSSRFRRGSRWQ
;
A
#
# COMPACT_ATOMS: atom_id res chain seq x y z
N THR A 1 10.96 10.01 36.17
CA THR A 1 10.59 10.79 34.98
C THR A 1 9.19 11.36 35.16
N ASN A 2 9.01 12.65 34.90
CA ASN A 2 7.72 13.29 34.93
C ASN A 2 6.98 12.97 33.60
N PRO A 3 5.91 12.17 33.58
CA PRO A 3 5.21 11.80 32.36
C PRO A 3 4.54 13.01 31.67
N VAL A 4 4.15 14.02 32.42
CA VAL A 4 3.57 15.25 31.85
C VAL A 4 4.61 16.04 31.08
N GLN A 5 5.83 16.14 31.59
CA GLN A 5 6.93 16.80 30.89
C GLN A 5 7.27 16.11 29.57
N ASN A 6 7.34 14.77 29.57
CA ASN A 6 7.57 14.00 28.36
C ASN A 6 6.49 14.23 27.29
N LEU A 7 5.23 14.35 27.69
CA LEU A 7 4.13 14.63 26.77
C LEU A 7 4.19 16.03 26.17
N VAL A 8 4.66 17.02 26.93
CA VAL A 8 4.69 18.43 26.48
C VAL A 8 5.97 18.75 25.72
N GLU A 9 7.13 18.26 26.19
CA GLU A 9 8.46 18.65 25.73
C GLU A 9 9.18 17.54 24.93
N GLY A 10 8.84 16.28 25.12
CA GLY A 10 9.59 15.11 24.62
C GLY A 10 9.58 14.90 23.10
N GLY A 11 8.89 15.73 22.35
CA GLY A 11 8.81 15.67 20.89
C GLY A 11 7.43 15.30 20.38
N LYS A 12 7.32 15.09 19.05
CA LYS A 12 6.05 14.84 18.37
C LYS A 12 6.22 13.79 17.28
N ARG A 13 5.21 12.96 17.11
CA ARG A 13 5.10 12.04 15.98
C ARG A 13 3.83 12.35 15.20
N ASN A 14 4.01 12.71 13.92
CA ASN A 14 2.93 12.91 12.99
C ASN A 14 2.98 11.81 11.94
N ALA A 15 1.84 11.17 11.71
CA ALA A 15 1.69 10.18 10.65
C ALA A 15 0.51 10.61 9.77
N GLN A 16 0.74 10.63 8.46
CA GLN A 16 -0.27 10.98 7.47
C GLN A 16 -0.29 9.90 6.39
N THR A 17 -1.48 9.52 5.96
CA THR A 17 -1.66 8.60 4.84
C THR A 17 -2.72 9.16 3.91
N ASP A 18 -2.31 9.46 2.68
CA ASP A 18 -3.18 9.91 1.61
C ASP A 18 -3.41 8.76 0.64
N ARG A 19 -4.67 8.55 0.25
CA ARG A 19 -5.04 7.52 -0.72
C ARG A 19 -5.93 8.11 -1.79
N LEU A 20 -5.56 7.82 -3.04
CA LEU A 20 -6.36 8.14 -4.21
C LEU A 20 -6.78 6.83 -4.89
N TYR A 21 -8.07 6.67 -5.10
CA TYR A 21 -8.63 5.56 -5.87
C TYR A 21 -9.28 6.11 -7.13
N GLN A 22 -8.94 5.50 -8.25
CA GLN A 22 -9.54 5.80 -9.55
C GLN A 22 -10.09 4.51 -10.14
N GLN A 23 -11.34 4.55 -10.54
CA GLN A 23 -12.00 3.43 -11.18
C GLN A 23 -12.65 3.91 -12.47
N ALA A 24 -12.47 3.16 -13.52
CA ALA A 24 -13.17 3.33 -14.77
C ALA A 24 -13.74 2.00 -15.23
N SER A 25 -14.95 2.00 -15.72
CA SER A 25 -15.59 0.82 -16.30
C SER A 25 -16.21 1.15 -17.64
N LEU A 26 -16.10 0.23 -18.58
CA LEU A 26 -16.69 0.31 -19.89
C LEU A 26 -17.44 -0.99 -20.15
N VAL A 27 -18.71 -0.89 -20.54
CA VAL A 27 -19.54 -2.02 -20.94
C VAL A 27 -19.93 -1.83 -22.40
N ILE A 28 -19.67 -2.83 -23.23
CA ILE A 28 -19.92 -2.81 -24.67
C ILE A 28 -20.78 -4.03 -25.02
N GLU A 29 -21.85 -3.82 -25.76
CA GLU A 29 -22.65 -4.88 -26.36
C GLU A 29 -22.51 -4.79 -27.89
N PRO A 30 -21.48 -5.41 -28.51
CA PRO A 30 -21.24 -5.29 -29.94
C PRO A 30 -22.32 -5.97 -30.80
N ILE A 31 -22.90 -7.04 -30.29
CA ILE A 31 -24.08 -7.70 -30.86
C ILE A 31 -24.98 -8.18 -29.71
N LYS A 32 -26.24 -8.41 -29.99
CA LYS A 32 -27.23 -8.84 -29.00
C LYS A 32 -26.74 -10.06 -28.21
N ASN A 33 -26.87 -10.01 -26.91
CA ASN A 33 -26.48 -11.06 -25.94
C ASN A 33 -24.96 -11.27 -25.77
N TRP A 34 -24.11 -10.46 -26.42
CA TRP A 34 -22.67 -10.47 -26.21
C TRP A 34 -22.24 -9.19 -25.49
N ILE A 35 -21.87 -9.31 -24.22
CA ILE A 35 -21.50 -8.18 -23.39
C ILE A 35 -20.02 -8.31 -23.01
N THR A 36 -19.25 -7.26 -23.23
CA THR A 36 -17.84 -7.16 -22.84
C THR A 36 -17.69 -6.07 -21.79
N HIS A 37 -17.01 -6.40 -20.71
CA HIS A 37 -16.68 -5.51 -19.61
C HIS A 37 -15.18 -5.23 -19.60
N VAL A 38 -14.82 -3.97 -19.44
CA VAL A 38 -13.46 -3.53 -19.20
C VAL A 38 -13.48 -2.72 -17.91
N GLU A 39 -12.78 -3.18 -16.89
CA GLU A 39 -12.70 -2.55 -15.58
C GLU A 39 -11.24 -2.21 -15.27
N PHE A 40 -11.00 -0.95 -15.00
CA PHE A 40 -9.71 -0.42 -14.65
C PHE A 40 -9.77 0.18 -13.26
N ASN A 41 -8.88 -0.28 -12.38
CA ASN A 41 -8.72 0.27 -11.05
C ASN A 41 -7.26 0.67 -10.83
N TYR A 42 -7.07 1.89 -10.36
CA TYR A 42 -5.76 2.41 -10.01
C TYR A 42 -5.80 3.06 -8.65
N SER A 43 -4.87 2.72 -7.77
CA SER A 43 -4.74 3.39 -6.49
C SER A 43 -3.31 3.83 -6.22
N ILE A 44 -3.20 5.00 -5.60
CA ILE A 44 -1.95 5.54 -5.07
C ILE A 44 -2.14 5.71 -3.57
N MET A 45 -1.18 5.21 -2.80
CA MET A 45 -1.07 5.48 -1.38
C MET A 45 0.28 6.13 -1.11
N ASN A 46 0.25 7.28 -0.45
CA ASN A 46 1.43 7.93 0.11
C ASN A 46 1.27 7.98 1.62
N SER A 47 2.15 7.33 2.34
CA SER A 47 2.21 7.38 3.80
C SER A 47 3.52 8.00 4.22
N SER A 48 3.47 8.97 5.12
CA SER A 48 4.65 9.61 5.68
C SER A 48 4.54 9.66 7.20
N VAL A 49 5.64 9.41 7.86
CA VAL A 49 5.81 9.61 9.29
C VAL A 49 6.92 10.62 9.50
N LYS A 50 6.67 11.59 10.35
CA LYS A 50 7.68 12.53 10.84
C LYS A 50 7.67 12.49 12.35
N GLU A 51 8.80 12.13 12.93
CA GLU A 51 8.98 11.99 14.37
C GLU A 51 10.15 12.84 14.82
N THR A 52 9.89 13.66 15.80
CA THR A 52 10.90 14.46 16.48
C THR A 52 10.98 13.99 17.93
N SER A 53 12.16 13.63 18.38
CA SER A 53 12.45 13.34 19.77
C SER A 53 13.34 14.43 20.34
N ILE A 54 12.96 14.94 21.50
CA ILE A 54 13.68 15.99 22.22
C ILE A 54 13.95 15.45 23.64
N PRO A 55 15.19 15.50 24.14
CA PRO A 55 15.47 15.08 25.50
C PRO A 55 14.74 15.95 26.50
N THR A 56 14.24 15.32 27.56
CA THR A 56 13.68 16.00 28.73
C THR A 56 14.66 15.88 29.89
N TYR A 57 14.74 16.93 30.72
CA TYR A 57 15.71 17.07 31.78
C TYR A 57 15.02 17.13 33.12
N ASN A 58 15.35 16.20 34.02
CA ASN A 58 14.82 16.20 35.38
C ASN A 58 15.81 16.88 36.32
N HIS A 59 15.32 17.80 37.13
CA HIS A 59 16.11 18.54 38.10
C HIS A 59 15.59 18.26 39.52
N ASP A 60 16.49 18.38 40.51
CA ASP A 60 16.10 18.35 41.94
C ASP A 60 15.46 19.68 42.37
N VAL A 61 15.10 19.78 43.64
CA VAL A 61 14.52 21.01 44.21
C VAL A 61 15.50 22.18 44.28
N GLU A 62 16.79 21.90 44.17
CA GLU A 62 17.89 22.88 44.13
C GLU A 62 18.28 23.30 42.73
N GLY A 63 17.68 22.68 41.69
CA GLY A 63 17.91 22.98 40.28
C GLY A 63 19.06 22.20 39.65
N ASN A 64 19.65 21.20 40.32
CA ASN A 64 20.68 20.35 39.74
C ASN A 64 20.06 19.30 38.82
N LEU A 65 20.71 19.02 37.70
CA LEU A 65 20.31 17.98 36.77
C LEU A 65 20.48 16.60 37.42
N ILE A 66 19.38 15.86 37.60
CA ILE A 66 19.38 14.49 38.14
C ILE A 66 19.50 13.47 36.99
N ASP A 67 18.73 13.68 35.93
CA ASP A 67 18.59 12.70 34.85
C ASP A 67 18.19 13.38 33.52
N THR A 68 18.64 12.78 32.43
CA THR A 68 18.27 13.16 31.07
C THR A 68 17.56 11.99 30.43
N HIS A 69 16.34 12.20 29.99
CA HIS A 69 15.54 11.17 29.35
C HIS A 69 15.36 11.44 27.86
N GLY A 70 15.65 10.42 27.04
CA GLY A 70 15.49 10.48 25.59
C GLY A 70 16.76 10.90 24.85
N THR A 71 16.69 10.87 23.55
CA THR A 71 17.75 11.26 22.62
C THR A 71 17.20 12.25 21.61
N SER A 72 17.97 13.30 21.28
CA SER A 72 17.58 14.26 20.26
C SER A 72 17.73 13.68 18.86
N TYR A 73 16.60 13.51 18.12
CA TYR A 73 16.64 13.13 16.73
C TYR A 73 15.41 13.59 15.95
N LEU A 74 15.60 13.70 14.65
CA LEU A 74 14.53 13.82 13.67
C LEU A 74 14.53 12.53 12.84
N TYR A 75 13.39 11.87 12.78
CA TYR A 75 13.13 10.71 11.92
C TYR A 75 12.04 11.04 10.93
N GLN A 76 12.24 10.66 9.69
CA GLN A 76 11.22 10.75 8.66
C GLN A 76 11.24 9.49 7.82
N ASP A 77 10.06 8.92 7.54
CA ASP A 77 9.90 7.88 6.56
C ASP A 77 8.81 8.25 5.54
N GLN A 78 8.90 7.59 4.40
CA GLN A 78 7.91 7.69 3.35
C GLN A 78 7.70 6.33 2.68
N THR A 79 6.46 5.93 2.58
CA THR A 79 6.02 4.77 1.82
C THR A 79 5.13 5.24 0.68
N LYS A 80 5.48 4.87 -0.55
CA LYS A 80 4.66 5.08 -1.73
C LYS A 80 4.25 3.73 -2.31
N GLU A 81 2.95 3.54 -2.50
CA GLU A 81 2.40 2.35 -3.12
C GLU A 81 1.56 2.74 -4.32
N ASN A 82 1.79 2.06 -5.45
CA ASN A 82 0.98 2.15 -6.64
C ASN A 82 0.41 0.76 -6.92
N TYR A 83 -0.89 0.68 -7.07
CA TYR A 83 -1.59 -0.55 -7.41
C TYR A 83 -2.45 -0.32 -8.63
N LEU A 84 -2.32 -1.22 -9.59
CA LEU A 84 -3.11 -1.24 -10.82
C LEU A 84 -3.77 -2.60 -10.96
N ASN A 85 -5.06 -2.60 -11.26
CA ASN A 85 -5.82 -3.79 -11.62
C ASN A 85 -6.58 -3.51 -12.92
N LEU A 86 -6.43 -4.39 -13.88
CA LEU A 86 -7.19 -4.40 -15.13
C LEU A 86 -7.92 -5.75 -15.22
N ASN A 87 -9.23 -5.69 -15.40
CA ASN A 87 -10.10 -6.83 -15.58
C ASN A 87 -10.88 -6.67 -16.88
N ILE A 88 -10.75 -7.62 -17.78
CA ILE A 88 -11.46 -7.64 -19.07
C ILE A 88 -12.14 -8.99 -19.17
N TYR A 89 -13.46 -8.99 -19.31
CA TYR A 89 -14.20 -10.22 -19.52
C TYR A 89 -15.35 -10.02 -20.49
N SER A 90 -15.67 -11.07 -21.19
CA SER A 90 -16.70 -11.08 -22.20
C SER A 90 -17.62 -12.26 -21.98
N GLU A 91 -18.91 -11.99 -22.04
CA GLU A 91 -19.93 -13.01 -21.85
C GLU A 91 -20.90 -13.04 -23.03
N TYR A 92 -21.25 -14.24 -23.43
CA TYR A 92 -22.25 -14.50 -24.43
C TYR A 92 -23.34 -15.43 -23.89
N SER A 93 -24.58 -15.04 -24.08
CA SER A 93 -25.75 -15.81 -23.61
C SER A 93 -26.66 -16.15 -24.77
N GLN A 94 -27.10 -17.39 -24.85
CA GLN A 94 -28.01 -17.86 -25.89
C GLN A 94 -29.03 -18.84 -25.34
N SER A 95 -30.28 -18.67 -25.79
CA SER A 95 -31.36 -19.62 -25.52
C SER A 95 -31.74 -20.35 -26.80
N PHE A 96 -31.92 -21.68 -26.69
CA PHE A 96 -32.29 -22.57 -27.79
C PHE A 96 -33.60 -23.29 -27.45
N ASN A 97 -34.51 -23.35 -28.42
CA ASN A 97 -35.79 -24.06 -28.31
C ASN A 97 -36.61 -23.74 -27.04
N ASN A 98 -36.48 -22.56 -26.49
CA ASN A 98 -37.09 -22.13 -25.21
C ASN A 98 -36.87 -23.08 -24.02
N ALA A 99 -35.92 -24.00 -24.11
CA ALA A 99 -35.66 -25.05 -23.13
C ALA A 99 -34.20 -25.04 -22.64
N HIS A 100 -33.28 -24.65 -23.49
CA HIS A 100 -31.85 -24.71 -23.19
C HIS A 100 -31.27 -23.28 -23.11
N ASN A 101 -30.72 -22.90 -21.98
CA ASN A 101 -30.02 -21.63 -21.81
C ASN A 101 -28.56 -21.91 -21.55
N ALA A 102 -27.69 -21.32 -22.36
CA ALA A 102 -26.26 -21.42 -22.18
C ALA A 102 -25.64 -20.01 -22.04
N LYS A 103 -24.72 -19.86 -21.11
CA LYS A 103 -23.93 -18.65 -20.93
C LYS A 103 -22.47 -19.01 -20.82
N VAL A 104 -21.64 -18.42 -21.65
CA VAL A 104 -20.18 -18.59 -21.63
C VAL A 104 -19.56 -17.26 -21.27
N MET A 105 -18.59 -17.27 -20.36
CA MET A 105 -17.78 -16.13 -20.01
C MET A 105 -16.30 -16.47 -20.12
N LEU A 106 -15.53 -15.60 -20.73
CA LEU A 106 -14.07 -15.67 -20.78
C LEU A 106 -13.49 -14.35 -20.34
N GLY A 107 -12.44 -14.37 -19.57
CA GLY A 107 -11.84 -13.16 -19.06
C GLY A 107 -10.34 -13.27 -18.81
N PHE A 108 -9.76 -12.10 -18.66
CA PHE A 108 -8.36 -11.87 -18.31
C PHE A 108 -8.32 -10.82 -17.21
N GLN A 109 -7.50 -11.07 -16.20
CA GLN A 109 -7.24 -10.14 -15.11
C GLN A 109 -5.73 -9.97 -14.94
N THR A 110 -5.28 -8.76 -14.67
CA THR A 110 -3.88 -8.51 -14.29
C THR A 110 -3.80 -7.47 -13.19
N GLU A 111 -2.80 -7.67 -12.34
CA GLU A 111 -2.49 -6.74 -11.24
C GLU A 111 -1.00 -6.40 -11.27
N ASP A 112 -0.66 -5.15 -10.96
CA ASP A 112 0.72 -4.69 -10.76
C ASP A 112 0.75 -3.84 -9.49
N MET A 113 1.52 -4.27 -8.50
CA MET A 113 1.73 -3.54 -7.26
C MET A 113 3.20 -3.19 -7.13
N LYS A 114 3.48 -1.91 -6.94
CA LYS A 114 4.81 -1.39 -6.64
C LYS A 114 4.76 -0.60 -5.34
N GLN A 115 5.64 -0.94 -4.41
CA GLN A 115 5.83 -0.23 -3.15
C GLN A 115 7.29 0.18 -3.01
N GLU A 116 7.52 1.42 -2.61
CA GLU A 116 8.82 1.99 -2.31
C GLU A 116 8.76 2.59 -0.90
N PHE A 117 9.78 2.29 -0.12
CA PHE A 117 9.97 2.80 1.24
C PHE A 117 11.32 3.48 1.33
N SER A 118 11.36 4.64 1.97
CA SER A 118 12.60 5.33 2.34
C SER A 118 12.47 5.89 3.74
N SER A 119 13.58 5.94 4.47
CA SER A 119 13.65 6.53 5.80
C SER A 119 14.98 7.25 6.02
N THR A 120 14.94 8.29 6.84
CA THR A 120 16.10 9.06 7.26
C THR A 120 15.97 9.40 8.73
N LYS A 121 17.06 9.27 9.49
CA LYS A 121 17.17 9.69 10.87
C LYS A 121 18.45 10.48 11.08
N LYS A 122 18.34 11.66 11.63
CA LYS A 122 19.48 12.54 11.96
C LYS A 122 19.35 13.04 13.39
N TYR A 123 20.46 13.12 14.07
CA TYR A 123 20.52 13.46 15.48
C TYR A 123 20.80 14.97 15.70
N GLY A 124 20.48 15.46 16.90
CA GLY A 124 20.77 16.81 17.30
C GLY A 124 19.76 17.85 16.77
N VAL A 125 18.48 17.68 17.07
CA VAL A 125 17.44 18.67 16.76
C VAL A 125 17.67 19.90 17.62
N MET A 126 17.90 21.07 17.01
CA MET A 126 18.18 22.33 17.71
C MET A 126 16.91 22.98 18.27
N MET A 127 15.82 22.94 17.51
CA MET A 127 14.55 23.57 17.86
C MET A 127 13.38 22.66 17.56
N GLY A 128 12.60 22.29 18.56
CA GLY A 128 11.43 21.44 18.41
C GLY A 128 10.32 22.01 17.51
N GLY A 129 10.27 23.34 17.37
CA GLY A 129 9.33 24.03 16.49
C GLY A 129 9.71 24.02 15.00
N MET A 130 10.98 23.73 14.67
CA MET A 130 11.51 23.67 13.29
C MET A 130 12.21 22.35 13.02
N PRO A 131 11.50 21.23 12.94
CA PRO A 131 12.10 19.91 12.75
C PRO A 131 12.42 19.68 11.27
N TYR A 132 13.51 20.25 10.78
CA TYR A 132 14.06 20.05 9.45
C TYR A 132 15.48 19.47 9.52
N PHE A 133 15.85 18.66 8.56
CA PHE A 133 17.17 18.02 8.49
C PHE A 133 18.31 19.05 8.36
N ASP A 134 18.06 20.18 7.71
CA ASP A 134 19.05 21.25 7.50
C ASP A 134 19.50 21.89 8.80
N VAL A 135 18.57 22.05 9.76
CA VAL A 135 18.83 22.66 11.06
C VAL A 135 19.10 21.62 12.15
N THR A 136 19.39 20.37 11.76
CA THR A 136 19.76 19.27 12.67
C THR A 136 21.28 19.12 12.67
N THR A 137 21.93 19.23 13.83
CA THR A 137 23.38 19.35 13.96
C THR A 137 24.19 18.12 13.54
N GLY A 138 23.61 16.92 13.66
CA GLY A 138 24.34 15.67 13.49
C GLY A 138 25.15 15.26 14.70
N LEU A 139 24.86 15.84 15.87
CA LEU A 139 25.56 15.54 17.12
C LEU A 139 24.65 14.72 18.06
N ASP A 140 25.27 13.89 18.89
CA ASP A 140 24.58 13.23 20.01
C ASP A 140 24.41 14.18 21.23
N GLY A 141 23.86 13.65 22.33
CA GLY A 141 23.67 14.41 23.56
C GLY A 141 24.96 14.84 24.27
N GLN A 142 26.08 14.29 23.87
CA GLN A 142 27.44 14.59 24.40
C GLN A 142 28.23 15.52 23.46
N GLY A 143 27.63 15.92 22.33
CA GLY A 143 28.30 16.76 21.34
C GLY A 143 29.18 16.03 20.34
N ASN A 144 29.20 14.69 20.34
CA ASN A 144 29.96 13.92 19.37
C ASN A 144 29.21 13.77 18.05
N PRO A 145 29.94 13.78 16.90
CA PRO A 145 29.33 13.53 15.61
C PRO A 145 28.64 12.17 15.54
N LYS A 146 27.39 12.13 15.12
CA LYS A 146 26.61 10.92 14.92
C LYS A 146 26.09 10.84 13.49
N ALA A 147 26.46 9.77 12.81
CA ALA A 147 26.11 9.57 11.41
C ALA A 147 24.60 9.59 11.18
N THR A 148 24.19 10.16 10.05
CA THR A 148 22.81 10.08 9.58
C THR A 148 22.52 8.65 9.17
N GLU A 149 21.44 8.09 9.69
CA GLU A 149 20.93 6.79 9.31
C GLU A 149 19.96 6.98 8.12
N ALA A 150 20.15 6.23 7.05
CA ALA A 150 19.28 6.21 5.90
C ALA A 150 18.96 4.78 5.51
N GLY A 151 17.73 4.52 5.14
CA GLY A 151 17.27 3.21 4.74
C GLY A 151 16.23 3.28 3.63
N GLY A 152 16.10 2.19 2.89
CA GLY A 152 15.09 2.09 1.87
C GLY A 152 14.97 0.68 1.32
N ASN A 153 13.79 0.37 0.81
CA ASN A 153 13.54 -0.87 0.08
C ASN A 153 12.42 -0.68 -0.94
N GLY A 154 12.33 -1.64 -1.85
CA GLY A 154 11.25 -1.67 -2.83
C GLY A 154 10.70 -3.08 -2.98
N LYS A 155 9.39 -3.16 -3.20
CA LYS A 155 8.68 -4.40 -3.50
C LYS A 155 7.86 -4.19 -4.77
N ARG A 156 7.89 -5.19 -5.65
CA ARG A 156 7.03 -5.22 -6.82
C ARG A 156 6.58 -6.63 -7.10
N TRP A 157 5.32 -6.79 -7.40
CA TRP A 157 4.78 -8.03 -7.91
C TRP A 157 3.72 -7.78 -8.94
N LYS A 158 3.55 -8.76 -9.81
CA LYS A 158 2.52 -8.78 -10.85
C LYS A 158 1.83 -10.12 -10.85
N THR A 159 0.53 -10.10 -11.07
CA THR A 159 -0.25 -11.29 -11.36
C THR A 159 -0.94 -11.14 -12.72
N ALA A 160 -1.21 -12.23 -13.36
CA ALA A 160 -2.06 -12.29 -14.54
C ALA A 160 -2.80 -13.62 -14.53
N GLY A 161 -4.06 -13.61 -14.93
CA GLY A 161 -4.87 -14.83 -14.94
C GLY A 161 -5.90 -14.80 -16.07
N PHE A 162 -6.13 -15.96 -16.65
CA PHE A 162 -7.24 -16.22 -17.55
C PHE A 162 -8.30 -17.00 -16.80
N PHE A 163 -9.55 -16.67 -17.01
CA PHE A 163 -10.66 -17.36 -16.38
C PHE A 163 -11.80 -17.57 -17.36
N GLY A 164 -12.57 -18.62 -17.10
CA GLY A 164 -13.73 -18.96 -17.90
C GLY A 164 -14.81 -19.59 -17.06
N ARG A 165 -16.05 -19.36 -17.48
CA ARG A 165 -17.24 -19.93 -16.87
C ARG A 165 -18.20 -20.39 -17.96
N LEU A 166 -18.75 -21.56 -17.78
CA LEU A 166 -19.84 -22.10 -18.57
C LEU A 166 -21.02 -22.36 -17.63
N ASN A 167 -22.15 -21.72 -17.90
CA ASN A 167 -23.41 -22.01 -17.25
C ASN A 167 -24.35 -22.63 -18.27
N TYR A 168 -25.06 -23.66 -17.86
CA TYR A 168 -26.08 -24.32 -18.66
C TYR A 168 -27.33 -24.59 -17.81
N ASP A 169 -28.47 -24.29 -18.37
CA ASP A 169 -29.77 -24.50 -17.76
C ASP A 169 -30.68 -25.22 -18.75
N TYR A 170 -31.34 -26.29 -18.29
CA TYR A 170 -32.37 -26.98 -19.03
C TYR A 170 -33.72 -26.83 -18.32
N LEU A 171 -34.64 -26.09 -18.93
CA LEU A 171 -36.02 -25.85 -18.48
C LEU A 171 -36.12 -25.24 -17.05
N GLY A 172 -35.07 -24.59 -16.54
CA GLY A 172 -35.02 -24.12 -15.16
C GLY A 172 -34.97 -25.22 -14.10
N ARG A 173 -34.79 -26.48 -14.50
CA ARG A 173 -34.80 -27.66 -13.62
C ARG A 173 -33.43 -28.26 -13.39
N TYR A 174 -32.60 -28.27 -14.43
CA TYR A 174 -31.25 -28.87 -14.38
C TYR A 174 -30.26 -27.76 -14.68
N LEU A 175 -29.41 -27.45 -13.70
CA LEU A 175 -28.42 -26.42 -13.76
C LEU A 175 -27.04 -27.06 -13.68
N ALA A 176 -26.13 -26.62 -14.55
CA ALA A 176 -24.72 -27.02 -14.50
C ALA A 176 -23.84 -25.78 -14.63
N GLU A 177 -22.78 -25.72 -13.84
CA GLU A 177 -21.76 -24.67 -13.91
C GLU A 177 -20.37 -25.28 -13.90
N ILE A 178 -19.50 -24.78 -14.77
CA ILE A 178 -18.07 -25.12 -14.81
C ILE A 178 -17.30 -23.83 -14.76
N ASN A 179 -16.36 -23.75 -13.82
CA ASN A 179 -15.42 -22.64 -13.68
C ASN A 179 -14.00 -23.13 -13.86
N MET A 180 -13.20 -22.39 -14.59
CA MET A 180 -11.77 -22.65 -14.79
C MET A 180 -10.99 -21.36 -14.62
N ARG A 181 -9.77 -21.47 -14.02
CA ARG A 181 -8.85 -20.35 -13.88
C ARG A 181 -7.41 -20.83 -14.04
N TYR A 182 -6.62 -20.04 -14.74
CA TYR A 182 -5.19 -20.28 -14.95
C TYR A 182 -4.43 -19.03 -14.62
N ASP A 183 -3.68 -19.05 -13.51
CA ASP A 183 -3.06 -17.88 -12.92
C ASP A 183 -1.53 -17.95 -12.99
N GLY A 184 -0.93 -16.76 -13.19
CA GLY A 184 0.50 -16.55 -13.14
C GLY A 184 0.89 -15.48 -12.14
N SER A 185 2.01 -15.68 -11.45
CA SER A 185 2.54 -14.69 -10.51
C SER A 185 4.05 -14.49 -10.66
N SER A 186 4.46 -13.23 -10.65
CA SER A 186 5.89 -12.87 -10.67
C SER A 186 6.65 -13.25 -9.40
N ARG A 187 5.95 -13.63 -8.33
CA ARG A 187 6.54 -14.07 -7.05
C ARG A 187 7.20 -15.45 -7.15
N PHE A 188 6.79 -16.23 -8.15
CA PHE A 188 7.36 -17.56 -8.40
C PHE A 188 8.54 -17.50 -9.38
N ARG A 189 9.40 -18.52 -9.34
CA ARG A 189 10.51 -18.69 -10.28
C ARG A 189 10.00 -18.78 -11.73
N ARG A 190 10.81 -18.37 -12.69
CA ARG A 190 10.41 -18.27 -14.10
C ARG A 190 9.75 -19.54 -14.66
N GLY A 191 10.19 -20.73 -14.26
CA GLY A 191 9.63 -22.01 -14.72
C GLY A 191 8.34 -22.45 -14.03
N SER A 192 7.88 -21.78 -12.97
CA SER A 192 6.72 -22.17 -12.15
C SER A 192 5.78 -20.98 -11.89
N ARG A 193 5.72 -20.05 -12.83
CA ARG A 193 4.90 -18.84 -12.66
C ARG A 193 3.43 -19.05 -12.93
N TRP A 194 3.09 -20.01 -13.73
CA TRP A 194 1.74 -20.30 -14.18
C TRP A 194 1.25 -21.63 -13.63
N GLN A 195 0.05 -21.62 -13.07
CA GLN A 195 -0.64 -22.80 -12.50
C GLN A 195 -2.13 -22.72 -12.79
#